data_45f20de9b3755b1fda9f8b6e42d1fa1b
#
_entry.id   45f20de9b3755b1fda9f8b6e42d1fa1b
#
_cell.length_a   1.000
_cell.length_b   1.000
_cell.length_c   1.000
_cell.angle_alpha   90.00
_cell.angle_beta   90.00
_cell.angle_gamma   90.00
#
_symmetry.space_group_name_H-M   'P 1'
#
loop_
_entity.id
_entity.type
_entity.pdbx_description
1 polymer ?
#
loop_
_entity_poly.entity_id
_entity_poly.type
_entity_poly.pdbx_seq_one_letter_code
_entity_poly.pdbx_strand_id
1 'polypeptide(L)'
;MDLIKAVSFIIIMEGNSNLGQWGKRGSNEVKTFTEYLYIETKKKREYVNITDMVEELVKKGGIEDGMVLVSAMHITAGVYVNDAESGLIQDIDEWLQELAPEGPDYKHHRTGEANGDAHLKNLLIGHQVILPITKGRLDLGPWQQVYYAEFDGQRKKRIVIKAMGK
;
A
#
# COMPACT_ATOMS: atom_id res chain seq x y z
N MET A 1 -18.07 25.64 -32.74
CA MET A 1 -19.37 25.71 -32.03
C MET A 1 -19.42 24.50 -31.09
N ASP A 2 -19.20 24.82 -29.84
CA ASP A 2 -18.84 23.92 -28.74
C ASP A 2 -19.96 22.98 -28.33
N LEU A 3 -19.58 21.75 -28.00
CA LEU A 3 -20.38 20.89 -27.13
C LEU A 3 -19.44 20.21 -26.11
N ILE A 4 -19.08 20.96 -25.08
CA ILE A 4 -18.58 20.39 -23.83
C ILE A 4 -19.79 19.76 -23.15
N LYS A 5 -19.94 18.43 -23.28
CA LYS A 5 -20.88 17.68 -22.44
C LYS A 5 -20.25 17.51 -21.07
N ALA A 6 -20.71 18.31 -20.12
CA ALA A 6 -20.50 18.10 -18.72
C ALA A 6 -21.07 16.72 -18.30
N VAL A 7 -20.23 15.80 -17.94
CA VAL A 7 -20.66 14.55 -17.30
C VAL A 7 -20.92 14.88 -15.84
N SER A 8 -22.19 15.10 -15.50
CA SER A 8 -22.61 15.20 -14.10
C SER A 8 -22.57 13.82 -13.47
N PHE A 9 -21.60 13.59 -12.58
CA PHE A 9 -21.66 12.47 -11.67
C PHE A 9 -22.74 12.76 -10.62
N ILE A 10 -23.86 12.06 -10.72
CA ILE A 10 -24.84 12.01 -9.63
C ILE A 10 -24.31 11.02 -8.61
N ILE A 11 -23.73 11.53 -7.53
CA ILE A 11 -23.51 10.75 -6.32
C ILE A 11 -24.88 10.55 -5.68
N ILE A 12 -25.47 9.38 -5.84
CA ILE A 12 -26.64 8.98 -5.05
C ILE A 12 -26.11 8.69 -3.65
N MET A 13 -26.13 9.69 -2.79
CA MET A 13 -26.06 9.49 -1.36
C MET A 13 -27.41 8.95 -0.94
N GLU A 14 -27.55 7.65 -0.75
CA GLU A 14 -28.67 7.11 0.01
C GLU A 14 -28.56 7.66 1.44
N GLY A 15 -29.30 8.72 1.67
CA GLY A 15 -29.36 9.41 2.96
C GLY A 15 -30.03 8.53 3.98
N ASN A 16 -29.26 7.92 4.83
CA ASN A 16 -29.75 7.49 6.12
C ASN A 16 -29.91 8.76 6.99
N SER A 17 -31.16 9.28 7.05
CA SER A 17 -31.54 10.46 7.80
C SER A 17 -31.49 10.19 9.30
N ASN A 18 -30.30 10.13 9.88
CA ASN A 18 -30.07 10.28 11.30
C ASN A 18 -29.06 11.41 11.56
N LEU A 19 -29.43 12.62 11.11
CA LEU A 19 -28.91 13.87 11.65
C LEU A 19 -29.52 14.08 13.06
N GLY A 20 -28.99 13.38 14.03
CA GLY A 20 -29.49 13.49 15.38
C GLY A 20 -28.52 12.95 16.41
N GLN A 21 -27.78 13.84 16.98
CA GLN A 21 -27.04 13.85 18.25
C GLN A 21 -25.52 13.96 18.07
N TRP A 22 -25.09 15.19 17.94
CA TRP A 22 -23.79 15.60 18.46
C TRP A 22 -23.85 15.50 20.00
N GLY A 23 -23.73 14.26 20.50
CA GLY A 23 -23.84 13.92 21.92
C GLY A 23 -22.48 13.61 22.50
N LYS A 24 -22.07 14.46 23.46
CA LYS A 24 -21.02 14.28 24.47
C LYS A 24 -19.64 13.87 23.91
N ARG A 25 -18.74 14.83 23.84
CA ARG A 25 -17.29 14.60 23.73
C ARG A 25 -16.79 13.75 24.89
N GLY A 26 -16.80 12.42 24.74
CA GLY A 26 -15.83 11.58 25.41
C GLY A 26 -14.46 12.03 24.92
N SER A 27 -13.43 11.89 25.69
CA SER A 27 -12.05 12.24 25.33
C SER A 27 -11.70 11.65 23.97
N ASN A 28 -11.73 12.46 22.90
CA ASN A 28 -11.31 12.06 21.55
C ASN A 28 -9.78 12.02 21.51
N GLU A 29 -9.18 11.19 22.32
CA GLU A 29 -7.74 11.00 22.29
C GLU A 29 -7.39 10.11 21.09
N VAL A 30 -6.64 10.66 20.14
CA VAL A 30 -6.13 9.91 18.99
C VAL A 30 -5.05 8.98 19.50
N LYS A 31 -5.28 7.67 19.39
CA LYS A 31 -4.28 6.64 19.64
C LYS A 31 -3.35 6.52 18.44
N THR A 32 -2.11 6.16 18.69
CA THR A 32 -1.15 5.80 17.65
C THR A 32 -0.48 4.46 17.98
N PHE A 33 -0.24 3.67 16.98
CA PHE A 33 0.45 2.39 17.09
C PHE A 33 1.52 2.33 16.01
N THR A 34 2.71 1.86 16.34
CA THR A 34 3.79 1.69 15.36
C THR A 34 4.48 0.36 15.59
N GLU A 35 4.58 -0.43 14.53
CA GLU A 35 5.26 -1.72 14.53
C GLU A 35 6.04 -1.89 13.22
N TYR A 36 6.94 -2.87 13.16
CA TYR A 36 7.77 -3.13 12.00
C TYR A 36 7.66 -4.59 11.58
N LEU A 37 7.41 -4.79 10.29
CA LEU A 37 7.60 -6.09 9.64
C LEU A 37 9.00 -6.16 9.02
N TYR A 38 9.56 -7.35 9.03
CA TYR A 38 10.83 -7.63 8.37
C TYR A 38 10.60 -8.73 7.33
N ILE A 39 10.96 -8.44 6.09
CA ILE A 39 10.83 -9.36 4.97
C ILE A 39 12.21 -9.61 4.38
N GLU A 40 12.49 -10.88 4.12
CA GLU A 40 13.65 -11.32 3.34
C GLU A 40 13.14 -12.22 2.24
N THR A 41 13.21 -11.76 1.00
CA THR A 41 12.73 -12.49 -0.17
C THR A 41 13.76 -13.51 -0.65
N LYS A 42 13.27 -14.60 -1.22
CA LYS A 42 14.12 -15.66 -1.79
C LYS A 42 14.67 -15.27 -3.16
N LYS A 43 13.93 -14.44 -3.88
CA LYS A 43 14.27 -13.95 -5.20
C LYS A 43 14.66 -12.48 -5.15
N LYS A 44 15.40 -12.02 -6.17
CA LYS A 44 15.73 -10.60 -6.36
C LYS A 44 14.46 -9.78 -6.54
N ARG A 45 13.50 -10.26 -7.37
CA ARG A 45 12.14 -9.71 -7.50
C ARG A 45 11.14 -10.71 -6.95
N GLU A 46 10.26 -10.22 -6.07
CA GLU A 46 9.22 -11.03 -5.45
C GLU A 46 8.06 -10.15 -4.98
N TYR A 47 6.83 -10.64 -5.12
CA TYR A 47 5.60 -9.98 -4.68
C TYR A 47 5.01 -10.79 -3.52
N VAL A 48 5.03 -10.22 -2.34
CA VAL A 48 4.61 -10.90 -1.10
C VAL A 48 3.29 -10.32 -0.64
N ASN A 49 2.25 -11.15 -0.57
CA ASN A 49 1.00 -10.75 0.07
C ASN A 49 1.22 -10.62 1.57
N ILE A 50 1.04 -9.41 2.10
CA ILE A 50 1.25 -9.08 3.51
C ILE A 50 -0.06 -8.70 4.22
N THR A 51 -1.21 -8.92 3.59
CA THR A 51 -2.52 -8.51 4.10
C THR A 51 -2.78 -9.01 5.52
N ASP A 52 -2.62 -10.32 5.73
CA ASP A 52 -2.86 -10.93 7.05
C ASP A 52 -1.89 -10.39 8.12
N MET A 53 -0.63 -10.16 7.76
CA MET A 53 0.36 -9.59 8.68
C MET A 53 -0.03 -8.16 9.10
N VAL A 54 -0.52 -7.34 8.16
CA VAL A 54 -0.98 -5.98 8.46
C VAL A 54 -2.26 -6.03 9.29
N GLU A 55 -3.21 -6.90 8.95
CA GLU A 55 -4.47 -7.10 9.69
C GLU A 55 -4.21 -7.50 11.15
N GLU A 56 -3.26 -8.41 11.39
CA GLU A 56 -2.87 -8.82 12.75
C GLU A 56 -2.29 -7.64 13.56
N LEU A 57 -1.46 -6.82 12.93
CA LEU A 57 -0.88 -5.65 13.58
C LEU A 57 -1.91 -4.55 13.83
N VAL A 58 -2.89 -4.36 12.94
CA VAL A 58 -4.01 -3.45 13.16
C VAL A 58 -4.80 -3.88 14.39
N LYS A 59 -5.15 -5.17 14.51
CA LYS A 59 -5.84 -5.73 15.68
C LYS A 59 -5.03 -5.54 16.97
N LYS A 60 -3.71 -5.81 16.91
CA LYS A 60 -2.79 -5.61 18.04
C LYS A 60 -2.75 -4.13 18.49
N GLY A 61 -2.85 -3.20 17.54
CA GLY A 61 -2.85 -1.77 17.81
C GLY A 61 -4.09 -1.25 18.53
N GLY A 62 -5.21 -1.98 18.47
CA GLY A 62 -6.47 -1.64 19.15
C GLY A 62 -7.08 -0.32 18.66
N ILE A 63 -6.88 0.01 17.37
CA ILE A 63 -7.51 1.15 16.70
C ILE A 63 -8.83 0.66 16.11
N GLU A 64 -9.95 1.18 16.61
CA GLU A 64 -11.30 0.79 16.17
C GLU A 64 -11.75 1.51 14.90
N ASP A 65 -11.39 2.77 14.77
CA ASP A 65 -11.76 3.63 13.64
C ASP A 65 -10.61 4.59 13.32
N GLY A 66 -10.09 4.52 12.10
CA GLY A 66 -8.91 5.29 11.73
C GLY A 66 -8.27 4.88 10.43
N MET A 67 -6.95 4.96 10.39
CA MET A 67 -6.17 4.56 9.21
C MET A 67 -4.85 3.91 9.61
N VAL A 68 -4.32 3.09 8.70
CA VAL A 68 -2.98 2.53 8.80
C VAL A 68 -2.14 2.89 7.58
N LEU A 69 -0.95 3.40 7.82
CA LEU A 69 0.11 3.55 6.85
C LEU A 69 0.93 2.25 6.82
N VAL A 70 1.11 1.69 5.64
CA VAL A 70 2.03 0.58 5.35
C VAL A 70 3.09 1.09 4.40
N SER A 71 4.34 1.17 4.85
CA SER A 71 5.40 1.81 4.06
C SER A 71 6.69 0.97 4.05
N ALA A 72 7.16 0.62 2.86
CA ALA A 72 8.48 0.02 2.66
C ALA A 72 9.56 1.05 2.99
N MET A 73 10.46 0.69 3.90
CA MET A 73 11.55 1.56 4.33
C MET A 73 12.82 1.29 3.52
N HIS A 74 12.66 1.15 2.22
CA HIS A 74 13.75 0.92 1.28
C HIS A 74 13.40 1.46 -0.11
N ILE A 75 14.39 2.04 -0.79
CA ILE A 75 14.22 2.73 -2.07
C ILE A 75 14.17 1.81 -3.30
N THR A 76 14.25 0.49 -3.10
CA THR A 76 14.13 -0.55 -4.14
C THR A 76 13.01 -1.53 -3.84
N ALA A 77 12.08 -1.15 -2.98
CA ALA A 77 10.90 -1.93 -2.66
C ALA A 77 9.67 -1.01 -2.50
N GLY A 78 8.49 -1.52 -2.80
CA GLY A 78 7.25 -0.78 -2.76
C GLY A 78 6.13 -1.50 -2.02
N VAL A 79 5.00 -0.79 -1.83
CA VAL A 79 3.76 -1.36 -1.30
C VAL A 79 2.61 -0.91 -2.17
N TYR A 80 1.76 -1.85 -2.57
CA TYR A 80 0.57 -1.56 -3.37
C TYR A 80 -0.63 -2.41 -2.93
N VAL A 81 -1.81 -2.08 -3.44
CA VAL A 81 -3.05 -2.83 -3.19
C VAL A 81 -3.61 -3.26 -4.53
N ASN A 82 -3.85 -4.57 -4.68
CA ASN A 82 -4.48 -5.13 -5.87
C ASN A 82 -5.04 -6.53 -5.58
N ASP A 83 -5.61 -7.18 -6.60
CA ASP A 83 -6.10 -8.55 -6.51
C ASP A 83 -4.94 -9.55 -6.35
N ALA A 84 -5.21 -10.67 -5.68
CA ALA A 84 -4.27 -11.77 -5.44
C ALA A 84 -4.29 -12.82 -6.57
N GLU A 85 -4.71 -12.45 -7.77
CA GLU A 85 -4.75 -13.34 -8.92
C GLU A 85 -3.33 -13.49 -9.51
N SER A 86 -2.91 -14.75 -9.72
CA SER A 86 -1.53 -15.08 -10.11
C SER A 86 -1.12 -14.57 -11.50
N GLY A 87 -2.06 -14.53 -12.45
CA GLY A 87 -1.83 -13.99 -13.79
C GLY A 87 -1.62 -12.48 -13.75
N LEU A 88 -2.46 -11.77 -12.98
CA LEU A 88 -2.31 -10.33 -12.78
C LEU A 88 -0.96 -9.96 -12.14
N ILE A 89 -0.50 -10.75 -11.16
CA ILE A 89 0.82 -10.53 -10.54
C ILE A 89 1.93 -10.71 -11.57
N GLN A 90 1.80 -11.68 -12.47
CA GLN A 90 2.73 -11.90 -13.55
C GLN A 90 2.70 -10.76 -14.59
N ASP A 91 1.51 -10.31 -14.99
CA ASP A 91 1.33 -9.15 -15.89
C ASP A 91 1.96 -7.87 -15.29
N ILE A 92 1.83 -7.65 -13.99
CA ILE A 92 2.47 -6.53 -13.28
C ILE A 92 4.01 -6.64 -13.36
N ASP A 93 4.58 -7.82 -13.13
CA ASP A 93 6.03 -8.01 -13.21
C ASP A 93 6.54 -7.79 -14.65
N GLU A 94 5.85 -8.31 -15.66
CA GLU A 94 6.19 -8.14 -17.07
C GLU A 94 6.10 -6.65 -17.47
N TRP A 95 5.03 -5.98 -17.12
CA TRP A 95 4.85 -4.54 -17.38
C TRP A 95 5.94 -3.69 -16.74
N LEU A 96 6.31 -3.96 -15.49
CA LEU A 96 7.40 -3.25 -14.82
C LEU A 96 8.77 -3.54 -15.45
N GLN A 97 8.97 -4.74 -16.00
CA GLN A 97 10.18 -5.09 -16.75
C GLN A 97 10.25 -4.38 -18.10
N GLU A 98 9.12 -4.14 -18.76
CA GLU A 98 9.09 -3.34 -20.00
C GLU A 98 9.46 -1.87 -19.73
N LEU A 99 8.92 -1.28 -18.66
CA LEU A 99 9.14 0.13 -18.32
C LEU A 99 10.54 0.41 -17.73
N ALA A 100 11.06 -0.51 -16.95
CA ALA A 100 12.36 -0.41 -16.30
C ALA A 100 13.09 -1.76 -16.36
N PRO A 101 13.60 -2.16 -17.53
CA PRO A 101 14.22 -3.48 -17.73
C PRO A 101 15.49 -3.64 -16.89
N GLU A 102 15.71 -4.84 -16.37
CA GLU A 102 16.95 -5.22 -15.72
C GLU A 102 18.08 -5.29 -16.74
N GLY A 103 19.27 -4.84 -16.39
CA GLY A 103 20.48 -4.99 -17.19
C GLY A 103 20.92 -3.81 -18.05
N PRO A 104 20.05 -2.86 -18.51
CA PRO A 104 20.56 -1.67 -19.19
C PRO A 104 21.58 -0.89 -18.36
N ASP A 105 22.46 -0.17 -19.04
CA ASP A 105 23.43 0.72 -18.36
C ASP A 105 22.73 2.00 -17.86
N TYR A 106 22.12 1.91 -16.70
CA TYR A 106 21.57 3.07 -16.03
C TYR A 106 22.67 3.99 -15.51
N LYS A 107 22.46 5.28 -15.58
CA LYS A 107 23.43 6.27 -15.03
C LYS A 107 23.72 6.03 -13.54
N HIS A 108 22.75 5.45 -12.81
CA HIS A 108 22.91 5.05 -11.42
C HIS A 108 24.02 4.02 -11.22
N HIS A 109 24.28 3.15 -12.19
CA HIS A 109 25.34 2.13 -12.13
C HIS A 109 26.77 2.70 -12.00
N ARG A 110 26.94 4.01 -12.26
CA ARG A 110 28.22 4.72 -11.99
C ARG A 110 28.59 4.78 -10.52
N THR A 111 27.65 4.50 -9.62
CA THR A 111 27.89 4.38 -8.17
C THR A 111 28.52 3.05 -7.76
N GLY A 112 28.62 2.09 -8.69
CA GLY A 112 29.03 0.70 -8.43
C GLY A 112 27.88 -0.24 -8.12
N GLU A 113 26.65 0.27 -8.03
CA GLU A 113 25.43 -0.52 -7.82
C GLU A 113 24.83 -0.93 -9.17
N ALA A 114 24.19 -2.11 -9.26
CA ALA A 114 23.59 -2.61 -10.50
C ALA A 114 22.06 -2.75 -10.38
N ASN A 115 21.40 -1.83 -9.65
CA ASN A 115 19.98 -1.90 -9.31
C ASN A 115 19.17 -0.66 -9.74
N GLY A 116 19.61 0.04 -10.78
CA GLY A 116 18.93 1.22 -11.32
C GLY A 116 17.47 0.95 -11.71
N ASP A 117 17.19 -0.22 -12.26
CA ASP A 117 15.85 -0.69 -12.59
C ASP A 117 14.95 -0.80 -11.34
N ALA A 118 15.50 -1.30 -10.24
CA ALA A 118 14.75 -1.47 -8.99
C ALA A 118 14.30 -0.13 -8.38
N HIS A 119 15.12 0.91 -8.50
CA HIS A 119 14.74 2.27 -8.10
C HIS A 119 13.58 2.82 -8.95
N LEU A 120 13.61 2.59 -10.27
CA LEU A 120 12.55 3.06 -11.16
C LEU A 120 11.25 2.28 -10.95
N LYS A 121 11.31 0.96 -10.74
CA LYS A 121 10.14 0.14 -10.39
C LYS A 121 9.50 0.60 -9.07
N ASN A 122 10.32 0.95 -8.07
CA ASN A 122 9.82 1.52 -6.83
C ASN A 122 9.06 2.84 -7.06
N LEU A 123 9.55 3.72 -7.93
CA LEU A 123 8.86 4.97 -8.27
C LEU A 123 7.50 4.72 -8.94
N LEU A 124 7.38 3.69 -9.77
CA LEU A 124 6.13 3.33 -10.45
C LEU A 124 5.09 2.75 -9.48
N ILE A 125 5.49 1.85 -8.61
CA ILE A 125 4.61 1.21 -7.62
C ILE A 125 4.30 2.16 -6.45
N GLY A 126 5.27 2.96 -6.03
CA GLY A 126 5.20 3.73 -4.80
C GLY A 126 5.67 2.92 -3.59
N HIS A 127 6.15 3.63 -2.57
CA HIS A 127 6.73 2.98 -1.39
C HIS A 127 5.73 2.76 -0.26
N GLN A 128 4.49 3.25 -0.39
CA GLN A 128 3.50 3.20 0.71
C GLN A 128 2.06 3.22 0.23
N VAL A 129 1.18 2.71 1.10
CA VAL A 129 -0.26 2.84 1.00
C VAL A 129 -0.84 3.29 2.34
N ILE A 130 -1.99 3.97 2.29
CA ILE A 130 -2.81 4.28 3.46
C ILE A 130 -4.13 3.56 3.29
N LEU A 131 -4.54 2.81 4.32
CA LEU A 131 -5.74 2.00 4.30
C LEU A 131 -6.68 2.39 5.45
N PRO A 132 -7.99 2.36 5.24
CA PRO A 132 -8.96 2.61 6.30
C PRO A 132 -8.98 1.46 7.31
N ILE A 133 -9.23 1.81 8.57
CA ILE A 133 -9.55 0.86 9.65
C ILE A 133 -10.98 1.15 10.08
N THR A 134 -11.83 0.13 10.04
CA THR A 134 -13.23 0.18 10.46
C THR A 134 -13.53 -1.00 11.38
N LYS A 135 -14.07 -0.73 12.57
CA LYS A 135 -14.39 -1.77 13.58
C LYS A 135 -13.17 -2.65 13.92
N GLY A 136 -12.01 -2.03 14.07
CA GLY A 136 -10.77 -2.70 14.46
C GLY A 136 -10.13 -3.59 13.39
N ARG A 137 -10.51 -3.42 12.11
CA ARG A 137 -10.05 -4.25 10.99
C ARG A 137 -9.71 -3.38 9.78
N LEU A 138 -8.88 -3.91 8.89
CA LEU A 138 -8.70 -3.32 7.56
C LEU A 138 -10.04 -3.31 6.82
N ASP A 139 -10.43 -2.15 6.31
CA ASP A 139 -11.65 -1.97 5.51
C ASP A 139 -11.29 -2.00 4.03
N LEU A 140 -11.11 -3.22 3.53
CA LEU A 140 -10.71 -3.50 2.16
C LEU A 140 -11.91 -3.97 1.33
N GLY A 141 -11.91 -3.60 0.06
CA GLY A 141 -12.82 -4.19 -0.92
C GLY A 141 -12.54 -5.70 -1.10
N PRO A 142 -13.49 -6.47 -1.65
CA PRO A 142 -13.46 -7.93 -1.66
C PRO A 142 -12.25 -8.54 -2.39
N TRP A 143 -11.62 -7.80 -3.29
CA TRP A 143 -10.47 -8.24 -4.07
C TRP A 143 -9.17 -7.52 -3.70
N GLN A 144 -9.25 -6.57 -2.76
CA GLN A 144 -8.08 -5.81 -2.34
C GLN A 144 -7.20 -6.63 -1.39
N GLN A 145 -5.93 -6.77 -1.75
CA GLN A 145 -4.88 -7.36 -0.94
C GLN A 145 -3.68 -6.44 -0.91
N VAL A 146 -3.00 -6.39 0.20
CA VAL A 146 -1.80 -5.56 0.39
C VAL A 146 -0.57 -6.36 0.01
N TYR A 147 0.21 -5.83 -0.93
CA TYR A 147 1.43 -6.46 -1.42
C TYR A 147 2.66 -5.65 -1.08
N TYR A 148 3.69 -6.32 -0.63
CA TYR A 148 5.05 -5.84 -0.65
C TYR A 148 5.70 -6.29 -1.96
N ALA A 149 6.18 -5.33 -2.75
CA ALA A 149 6.89 -5.57 -4.00
C ALA A 149 8.39 -5.35 -3.80
N GLU A 150 9.17 -6.40 -3.99
CA GLU A 150 10.62 -6.38 -3.88
C GLU A 150 11.27 -6.39 -5.27
N PHE A 151 12.23 -5.49 -5.50
CA PHE A 151 12.93 -5.37 -6.79
C PHE A 151 14.44 -5.59 -6.70
N ASP A 152 14.99 -5.65 -5.48
CA ASP A 152 16.43 -5.84 -5.20
C ASP A 152 16.60 -6.61 -3.86
N GLY A 153 16.05 -7.81 -3.83
CA GLY A 153 15.84 -8.65 -2.66
C GLY A 153 17.06 -9.44 -2.17
N GLN A 154 16.77 -10.62 -1.56
CA GLN A 154 17.74 -11.54 -0.96
C GLN A 154 18.52 -10.91 0.18
N ARG A 155 17.90 -9.95 0.86
CA ARG A 155 18.38 -9.30 2.07
C ARG A 155 17.21 -8.80 2.90
N LYS A 156 17.39 -8.76 4.20
CA LYS A 156 16.36 -8.34 5.15
C LYS A 156 16.04 -6.86 4.99
N LYS A 157 14.77 -6.56 4.71
CA LYS A 157 14.23 -5.20 4.61
C LYS A 157 13.09 -4.96 5.58
N ARG A 158 12.82 -3.72 5.90
CA ARG A 158 11.87 -3.30 6.91
C ARG A 158 10.68 -2.56 6.29
N ILE A 159 9.49 -2.86 6.79
CA ILE A 159 8.25 -2.14 6.49
C ILE A 159 7.76 -1.55 7.82
N VAL A 160 7.41 -0.27 7.83
CA VAL A 160 6.71 0.34 8.96
C VAL A 160 5.22 0.20 8.79
N ILE A 161 4.55 -0.23 9.86
CA ILE A 161 3.10 -0.24 10.02
C ILE A 161 2.77 0.81 11.07
N LYS A 162 2.09 1.88 10.67
CA LYS A 162 1.73 2.96 11.59
C LYS A 162 0.24 3.23 11.50
N ALA A 163 -0.48 2.85 12.54
CA ALA A 163 -1.90 3.10 12.67
C ALA A 163 -2.18 4.32 13.55
N MET A 164 -3.25 5.03 13.25
CA MET A 164 -3.76 6.13 14.04
C MET A 164 -5.28 6.21 13.95
N GLY A 165 -5.93 6.54 15.05
CA GLY A 165 -7.39 6.63 15.15
C GLY A 165 -7.88 6.61 16.59
N LYS A 166 -9.06 6.02 16.79
CA LYS A 166 -9.72 5.90 18.11
C LYS A 166 -9.68 4.47 18.59
#